data_d0b5e065c210641198522e1a0ca5188e
#
_entry.id   d0b5e065c210641198522e1a0ca5188e
#
_cell.length_a   1.000
_cell.length_b   1.000
_cell.length_c   1.000
_cell.angle_alpha   90.00
_cell.angle_beta   90.00
_cell.angle_gamma   90.00
#
_symmetry.space_group_name_H-M   'P 1'
#
loop_
_entity.id
_entity.type
_entity.pdbx_description
1 polymer ?
#
loop_
_entity_poly.entity_id
_entity_poly.type
_entity_poly.pdbx_seq_one_letter_code
_entity_poly.pdbx_strand_id
1 'polypeptide(L)'
;KAVIKMKLADIYLFKEEVWEATLLYSQVDKSMKEVPIGHEARFKNAQLRYYIGEFDWALSVLNILKSATSKLIANDAMTLSLVISDNLEYDTIALQRLAKADFYIYQKRYELANQMLDSINIYNPNEVSMPYLLMRKAQIAIENKDYVLADSLYKRVYQGYADSYIADDALLKNAVLLEKYLDKKDEAMEC
;
A
#
# COMPACT_ATOMS: atom_id res chain seq x y z
N LYS A 1 -18.76 -19.71 -2.62
CA LYS A 1 -18.60 -19.77 -1.14
C LYS A 1 -17.35 -19.02 -0.68
N ALA A 2 -16.18 -19.30 -1.27
CA ALA A 2 -14.92 -18.59 -0.96
C ALA A 2 -15.03 -17.08 -1.20
N VAL A 3 -15.51 -16.64 -2.38
CA VAL A 3 -15.69 -15.22 -2.71
C VAL A 3 -16.55 -14.47 -1.68
N ILE A 4 -17.63 -15.11 -1.21
CA ILE A 4 -18.50 -14.50 -0.18
C ILE A 4 -17.72 -14.30 1.12
N LYS A 5 -16.92 -15.31 1.54
CA LYS A 5 -16.07 -15.18 2.74
C LYS A 5 -15.02 -14.07 2.60
N MET A 6 -14.41 -13.94 1.42
CA MET A 6 -13.46 -12.86 1.15
C MET A 6 -14.12 -11.48 1.30
N LYS A 7 -15.29 -11.29 0.67
CA LYS A 7 -16.03 -10.02 0.79
C LYS A 7 -16.48 -9.73 2.23
N LEU A 8 -16.90 -10.74 2.96
CA LEU A 8 -17.27 -10.60 4.37
C LEU A 8 -16.03 -10.25 5.22
N ALA A 9 -14.89 -10.87 4.95
CA ALA A 9 -13.64 -10.53 5.62
C ALA A 9 -13.20 -9.07 5.34
N ASP A 10 -13.35 -8.60 4.08
CA ASP A 10 -13.10 -7.20 3.70
C ASP A 10 -14.01 -6.24 4.53
N ILE A 11 -15.27 -6.60 4.73
CA ILE A 11 -16.22 -5.79 5.52
C ILE A 11 -15.83 -5.79 7.01
N TYR A 12 -15.45 -6.92 7.57
CA TYR A 12 -14.98 -6.98 8.95
C TYR A 12 -13.70 -6.17 9.15
N LEU A 13 -12.75 -6.26 8.22
CA LEU A 13 -11.54 -5.45 8.26
C LEU A 13 -11.86 -3.96 8.18
N PHE A 14 -12.77 -3.56 7.27
CA PHE A 14 -13.21 -2.18 7.17
C PHE A 14 -13.82 -1.65 8.49
N LYS A 15 -14.51 -2.51 9.24
CA LYS A 15 -15.09 -2.21 10.56
C LYS A 15 -14.10 -2.32 11.73
N GLU A 16 -12.84 -2.62 11.47
CA GLU A 16 -11.80 -2.88 12.48
C GLU A 16 -12.03 -4.18 13.30
N GLU A 17 -12.90 -5.05 12.83
CA GLU A 17 -13.14 -6.38 13.43
C GLU A 17 -12.05 -7.35 12.92
N VAL A 18 -10.83 -7.17 13.43
CA VAL A 18 -9.60 -7.80 12.93
C VAL A 18 -9.64 -9.33 13.06
N TRP A 19 -10.19 -9.86 14.17
CA TRP A 19 -10.23 -11.30 14.41
C TRP A 19 -11.15 -12.03 13.44
N GLU A 20 -12.31 -11.46 13.17
CA GLU A 20 -13.30 -12.01 12.23
C GLU A 20 -12.75 -12.00 10.81
N ALA A 21 -12.10 -10.91 10.42
CA ALA A 21 -11.43 -10.80 9.12
C ALA A 21 -10.33 -11.85 8.98
N THR A 22 -9.43 -11.96 9.97
CA THR A 22 -8.35 -12.94 10.01
C THR A 22 -8.87 -14.37 9.90
N LEU A 23 -9.92 -14.69 10.63
CA LEU A 23 -10.53 -16.04 10.63
C LEU A 23 -11.05 -16.41 9.23
N LEU A 24 -11.76 -15.49 8.58
CA LEU A 24 -12.32 -15.73 7.24
C LEU A 24 -11.25 -15.83 6.16
N TYR A 25 -10.24 -14.93 6.15
CA TYR A 25 -9.11 -15.04 5.23
C TYR A 25 -8.37 -16.37 5.43
N SER A 26 -8.09 -16.77 6.67
CA SER A 26 -7.41 -18.03 6.97
C SER A 26 -8.22 -19.26 6.54
N GLN A 27 -9.55 -19.22 6.68
CA GLN A 27 -10.43 -20.31 6.19
C GLN A 27 -10.38 -20.43 4.66
N VAL A 28 -10.34 -19.31 3.93
CA VAL A 28 -10.25 -19.33 2.46
C VAL A 28 -8.87 -19.82 2.04
N ASP A 29 -7.78 -19.28 2.61
CA ASP A 29 -6.40 -19.72 2.35
C ASP A 29 -6.27 -21.24 2.54
N LYS A 30 -6.70 -21.78 3.68
CA LYS A 30 -6.61 -23.22 3.97
C LYS A 30 -7.43 -24.09 3.02
N SER A 31 -8.64 -23.66 2.66
CA SER A 31 -9.55 -24.45 1.82
C SER A 31 -9.26 -24.35 0.32
N MET A 32 -8.52 -23.31 -0.11
CA MET A 32 -8.22 -22.97 -1.51
C MET A 32 -6.72 -22.75 -1.73
N LYS A 33 -5.88 -23.59 -1.13
CA LYS A 33 -4.44 -23.39 -0.94
C LYS A 33 -3.66 -23.16 -2.24
N GLU A 34 -4.04 -23.88 -3.31
CA GLU A 34 -3.30 -23.91 -4.59
C GLU A 34 -4.02 -23.13 -5.71
N VAL A 35 -5.00 -22.32 -5.39
CA VAL A 35 -5.75 -21.56 -6.38
C VAL A 35 -5.68 -20.05 -6.10
N PRO A 36 -5.87 -19.18 -7.12
CA PRO A 36 -5.65 -17.74 -7.00
C PRO A 36 -6.39 -17.08 -5.83
N ILE A 37 -7.63 -17.49 -5.55
CA ILE A 37 -8.42 -16.92 -4.43
C ILE A 37 -7.83 -17.27 -3.05
N GLY A 38 -7.16 -18.40 -2.91
CA GLY A 38 -6.44 -18.75 -1.68
C GLY A 38 -5.18 -17.91 -1.51
N HIS A 39 -4.44 -17.68 -2.59
CA HIS A 39 -3.29 -16.78 -2.57
C HIS A 39 -3.71 -15.33 -2.28
N GLU A 40 -4.83 -14.88 -2.85
CA GLU A 40 -5.40 -13.56 -2.53
C GLU A 40 -5.78 -13.46 -1.05
N ALA A 41 -6.40 -14.50 -0.49
CA ALA A 41 -6.76 -14.54 0.93
C ALA A 41 -5.51 -14.47 1.83
N ARG A 42 -4.45 -15.19 1.46
CA ARG A 42 -3.17 -15.16 2.16
C ARG A 42 -2.52 -13.78 2.10
N PHE A 43 -2.53 -13.14 0.92
CA PHE A 43 -2.03 -11.78 0.76
C PHE A 43 -2.82 -10.78 1.62
N LYS A 44 -4.14 -10.81 1.57
CA LYS A 44 -5.01 -9.93 2.40
C LYS A 44 -4.80 -10.14 3.89
N ASN A 45 -4.54 -11.36 4.32
CA ASN A 45 -4.21 -11.63 5.72
C ASN A 45 -2.83 -11.05 6.09
N ALA A 46 -1.83 -11.14 5.21
CA ALA A 46 -0.54 -10.48 5.41
C ALA A 46 -0.67 -8.95 5.45
N GLN A 47 -1.48 -8.37 4.57
CA GLN A 47 -1.79 -6.95 4.56
C GLN A 47 -2.50 -6.49 5.85
N LEU A 48 -3.44 -7.29 6.36
CA LEU A 48 -4.09 -7.04 7.65
C LEU A 48 -3.04 -7.02 8.79
N ARG A 49 -2.10 -7.99 8.79
CA ARG A 49 -1.02 -8.04 9.79
C ARG A 49 -0.10 -6.82 9.73
N TYR A 50 0.20 -6.35 8.51
CA TYR A 50 0.89 -5.08 8.33
C TYR A 50 0.12 -3.92 8.96
N TYR A 51 -1.18 -3.80 8.74
CA TYR A 51 -2.01 -2.71 9.31
C TYR A 51 -2.00 -2.66 10.84
N ILE A 52 -1.88 -3.81 11.50
CA ILE A 52 -1.84 -3.90 12.97
C ILE A 52 -0.42 -3.94 13.55
N GLY A 53 0.62 -3.79 12.72
CA GLY A 53 2.00 -3.69 13.15
C GLY A 53 2.72 -5.03 13.38
N GLU A 54 2.15 -6.16 12.95
CA GLU A 54 2.78 -7.49 13.01
C GLU A 54 3.69 -7.70 11.79
N PHE A 55 4.74 -6.88 11.66
CA PHE A 55 5.57 -6.77 10.46
C PHE A 55 6.36 -8.05 10.13
N ASP A 56 6.96 -8.70 11.13
CA ASP A 56 7.73 -9.93 10.92
C ASP A 56 6.86 -11.05 10.36
N TRP A 57 5.64 -11.17 10.89
CA TRP A 57 4.69 -12.15 10.39
C TRP A 57 4.27 -11.82 8.95
N ALA A 58 3.94 -10.57 8.70
CA ALA A 58 3.57 -10.10 7.36
C ALA A 58 4.69 -10.39 6.35
N LEU A 59 5.95 -10.04 6.66
CA LEU A 59 7.11 -10.31 5.81
C LEU A 59 7.30 -11.79 5.52
N SER A 60 7.17 -12.66 6.52
CA SER A 60 7.34 -14.10 6.33
C SER A 60 6.36 -14.67 5.30
N VAL A 61 5.11 -14.23 5.35
CA VAL A 61 4.05 -14.64 4.41
C VAL A 61 4.25 -14.02 3.03
N LEU A 62 4.58 -12.73 2.96
CA LEU A 62 4.81 -12.01 1.69
C LEU A 62 6.00 -12.63 0.93
N ASN A 63 7.08 -13.03 1.61
CA ASN A 63 8.23 -13.68 0.99
C ASN A 63 7.87 -15.02 0.33
N ILE A 64 6.93 -15.77 0.89
CA ILE A 64 6.41 -16.99 0.25
C ILE A 64 5.59 -16.62 -1.00
N LEU A 65 4.75 -15.59 -0.91
CA LEU A 65 3.88 -15.19 -2.01
C LEU A 65 4.62 -14.64 -3.23
N LYS A 66 5.78 -14.03 -3.06
CA LYS A 66 6.62 -13.52 -4.17
C LYS A 66 6.98 -14.58 -5.21
N SER A 67 7.14 -15.83 -4.80
CA SER A 67 7.65 -16.90 -5.67
C SER A 67 6.62 -17.96 -6.08
N ALA A 68 5.47 -18.01 -5.41
CA ALA A 68 4.55 -19.14 -5.48
C ALA A 68 3.16 -18.83 -6.04
N THR A 69 2.96 -17.67 -6.69
CA THR A 69 1.61 -17.22 -7.07
C THR A 69 1.55 -16.62 -8.49
N SER A 70 0.36 -16.12 -8.86
CA SER A 70 0.20 -15.32 -10.08
C SER A 70 1.03 -14.04 -10.02
N LYS A 71 1.46 -13.54 -11.21
CA LYS A 71 2.29 -12.32 -11.30
C LYS A 71 1.70 -11.12 -10.54
N LEU A 72 0.37 -10.95 -10.58
CA LEU A 72 -0.29 -9.82 -9.90
C LEU A 72 -0.09 -9.89 -8.38
N ILE A 73 -0.42 -11.03 -7.76
CA ILE A 73 -0.27 -11.20 -6.30
C ILE A 73 1.20 -11.17 -5.91
N ALA A 74 2.10 -11.71 -6.74
CA ALA A 74 3.53 -11.66 -6.49
C ALA A 74 4.06 -10.22 -6.49
N ASN A 75 3.62 -9.39 -7.42
CA ASN A 75 3.99 -7.96 -7.47
C ASN A 75 3.46 -7.19 -6.25
N ASP A 76 2.19 -7.39 -5.88
CA ASP A 76 1.60 -6.78 -4.70
C ASP A 76 2.36 -7.20 -3.42
N ALA A 77 2.68 -8.49 -3.30
CA ALA A 77 3.46 -9.03 -2.20
C ALA A 77 4.88 -8.46 -2.15
N MET A 78 5.52 -8.32 -3.31
CA MET A 78 6.84 -7.72 -3.43
C MET A 78 6.81 -6.25 -2.98
N THR A 79 5.88 -5.46 -3.50
CA THR A 79 5.72 -4.05 -3.15
C THR A 79 5.51 -3.86 -1.65
N LEU A 80 4.57 -4.59 -1.05
CA LEU A 80 4.32 -4.47 0.39
C LEU A 80 5.51 -4.95 1.23
N SER A 81 6.21 -6.00 0.79
CA SER A 81 7.39 -6.47 1.52
C SER A 81 8.54 -5.48 1.51
N LEU A 82 8.73 -4.74 0.40
CA LEU A 82 9.73 -3.68 0.30
C LEU A 82 9.37 -2.50 1.21
N VAL A 83 8.09 -2.08 1.23
CA VAL A 83 7.62 -1.06 2.19
C VAL A 83 7.98 -1.43 3.63
N ILE A 84 7.77 -2.70 4.00
CA ILE A 84 8.06 -3.16 5.36
C ILE A 84 9.56 -3.26 5.58
N SER A 85 10.31 -3.95 4.72
CA SER A 85 11.74 -4.20 4.93
C SER A 85 12.56 -2.92 4.96
N ASP A 86 12.31 -2.00 4.02
CA ASP A 86 13.06 -0.74 3.95
C ASP A 86 12.86 0.15 5.18
N ASN A 87 11.68 0.09 5.80
CA ASN A 87 11.38 0.95 6.95
C ASN A 87 11.59 0.25 8.30
N LEU A 88 11.46 -1.08 8.37
CA LEU A 88 11.56 -1.83 9.62
C LEU A 88 12.94 -1.71 10.27
N GLU A 89 14.00 -1.69 9.45
CA GLU A 89 15.39 -1.60 9.91
C GLU A 89 15.77 -0.18 10.35
N TYR A 90 15.17 0.85 9.73
CA TYR A 90 15.56 2.25 9.96
C TYR A 90 14.67 2.98 10.95
N ASP A 91 13.35 2.80 10.89
CA ASP A 91 12.40 3.51 11.74
C ASP A 91 11.06 2.76 11.87
N THR A 92 11.01 1.88 12.87
CA THR A 92 9.80 1.12 13.20
C THR A 92 8.60 2.01 13.55
N ILE A 93 8.85 3.21 14.12
CA ILE A 93 7.76 4.13 14.48
C ILE A 93 7.16 4.76 13.22
N ALA A 94 8.02 5.18 12.28
CA ALA A 94 7.55 5.68 10.98
C ALA A 94 6.78 4.58 10.23
N LEU A 95 7.27 3.33 10.24
CA LEU A 95 6.58 2.20 9.64
C LEU A 95 5.21 1.94 10.27
N GLN A 96 5.08 1.99 11.60
CA GLN A 96 3.79 1.85 12.29
C GLN A 96 2.79 2.94 11.87
N ARG A 97 3.25 4.19 11.76
CA ARG A 97 2.42 5.31 11.31
C ARG A 97 2.01 5.17 9.84
N LEU A 98 2.94 4.72 8.99
CA LEU A 98 2.68 4.44 7.57
C LEU A 98 1.63 3.32 7.43
N ALA A 99 1.78 2.23 8.17
CA ALA A 99 0.82 1.12 8.19
C ALA A 99 -0.58 1.57 8.66
N LYS A 100 -0.63 2.44 9.67
CA LYS A 100 -1.89 3.01 10.15
C LYS A 100 -2.50 3.97 9.14
N ALA A 101 -1.69 4.77 8.45
CA ALA A 101 -2.16 5.62 7.36
C ALA A 101 -2.73 4.78 6.21
N ASP A 102 -2.05 3.71 5.80
CA ASP A 102 -2.52 2.79 4.76
C ASP A 102 -3.85 2.12 5.16
N PHE A 103 -4.01 1.79 6.44
CA PHE A 103 -5.29 1.27 6.95
C PHE A 103 -6.42 2.32 6.88
N TYR A 104 -6.14 3.57 7.24
CA TYR A 104 -7.12 4.66 7.09
C TYR A 104 -7.45 4.96 5.62
N ILE A 105 -6.48 4.85 4.70
CA ILE A 105 -6.73 4.95 3.25
C ILE A 105 -7.66 3.81 2.80
N TYR A 106 -7.42 2.59 3.23
CA TYR A 106 -8.30 1.45 2.97
C TYR A 106 -9.73 1.70 3.45
N GLN A 107 -9.89 2.34 4.61
CA GLN A 107 -11.20 2.74 5.17
C GLN A 107 -11.78 4.01 4.56
N LYS A 108 -11.09 4.66 3.61
CA LYS A 108 -11.45 5.97 3.03
C LYS A 108 -11.53 7.11 4.05
N ARG A 109 -10.81 6.99 5.15
CA ARG A 109 -10.70 8.00 6.22
C ARG A 109 -9.48 8.89 5.96
N TYR A 110 -9.52 9.64 4.84
CA TYR A 110 -8.35 10.35 4.30
C TYR A 110 -7.77 11.42 5.22
N GLU A 111 -8.61 12.08 6.00
CA GLU A 111 -8.16 13.07 7.00
C GLU A 111 -7.26 12.44 8.08
N LEU A 112 -7.68 11.29 8.61
CA LEU A 112 -6.89 10.56 9.61
C LEU A 112 -5.61 9.97 9.00
N ALA A 113 -5.67 9.53 7.75
CA ALA A 113 -4.50 9.08 7.03
C ALA A 113 -3.47 10.21 6.89
N ASN A 114 -3.90 11.42 6.48
CA ASN A 114 -3.01 12.58 6.38
C ASN A 114 -2.39 12.95 7.73
N GLN A 115 -3.16 12.93 8.84
CA GLN A 115 -2.62 13.19 10.17
C GLN A 115 -1.51 12.20 10.56
N MET A 116 -1.67 10.91 10.22
CA MET A 116 -0.62 9.91 10.44
C MET A 116 0.61 10.19 9.59
N LEU A 117 0.43 10.48 8.30
CA LEU A 117 1.53 10.81 7.39
C LEU A 117 2.27 12.09 7.80
N ASP A 118 1.55 13.13 8.22
CA ASP A 118 2.14 14.38 8.71
C ASP A 118 2.97 14.15 9.97
N SER A 119 2.51 13.26 10.85
CA SER A 119 3.24 12.92 12.08
C SER A 119 4.60 12.27 11.81
N ILE A 120 4.76 11.53 10.70
CA ILE A 120 6.07 10.96 10.29
C ILE A 120 7.04 12.09 9.97
N ASN A 121 6.60 13.07 9.19
CA ASN A 121 7.45 14.17 8.72
C ASN A 121 7.94 15.09 9.88
N ILE A 122 7.14 15.22 10.94
CA ILE A 122 7.48 16.09 12.09
C ILE A 122 8.55 15.48 12.99
N TYR A 123 8.49 14.17 13.23
CA TYR A 123 9.31 13.53 14.26
C TYR A 123 10.63 12.97 13.74
N ASN A 124 10.68 12.53 12.49
CA ASN A 124 11.92 12.07 11.88
C ASN A 124 11.74 11.97 10.35
N PRO A 125 12.07 13.04 9.59
CA PRO A 125 12.03 12.96 8.12
C PRO A 125 13.19 12.07 7.65
N ASN A 126 12.97 10.77 7.66
CA ASN A 126 13.90 9.79 7.16
C ASN A 126 13.80 9.75 5.62
N GLU A 127 14.93 9.84 4.93
CA GLU A 127 14.98 9.76 3.47
C GLU A 127 14.34 8.47 2.93
N VAL A 128 14.42 7.37 3.67
CA VAL A 128 13.84 6.08 3.29
C VAL A 128 12.30 6.10 3.32
N SER A 129 11.69 6.72 4.34
CA SER A 129 10.23 6.76 4.50
C SER A 129 9.56 7.82 3.62
N MET A 130 10.29 8.87 3.23
CA MET A 130 9.73 10.02 2.51
C MET A 130 9.09 9.67 1.17
N PRO A 131 9.71 8.86 0.29
CA PRO A 131 9.08 8.48 -0.97
C PRO A 131 7.73 7.78 -0.77
N TYR A 132 7.65 6.87 0.20
CA TYR A 132 6.40 6.16 0.55
C TYR A 132 5.32 7.12 1.04
N LEU A 133 5.69 8.06 1.93
CA LEU A 133 4.80 9.09 2.44
C LEU A 133 4.23 9.96 1.31
N LEU A 134 5.08 10.44 0.40
CA LEU A 134 4.67 11.26 -0.73
C LEU A 134 3.72 10.51 -1.67
N MET A 135 3.99 9.23 -1.94
CA MET A 135 3.11 8.37 -2.73
C MET A 135 1.71 8.23 -2.11
N ARG A 136 1.61 8.06 -0.77
CA ARG A 136 0.32 7.97 -0.07
C ARG A 136 -0.42 9.29 -0.10
N LYS A 137 0.28 10.41 0.10
CA LYS A 137 -0.33 11.74 -0.03
C LYS A 137 -0.83 12.01 -1.45
N ALA A 138 -0.09 11.59 -2.49
CA ALA A 138 -0.54 11.69 -3.87
C ALA A 138 -1.81 10.86 -4.11
N GLN A 139 -1.87 9.65 -3.58
CA GLN A 139 -3.07 8.80 -3.64
C GLN A 139 -4.28 9.49 -2.99
N ILE A 140 -4.11 10.06 -1.80
CA ILE A 140 -5.18 10.79 -1.09
C ILE A 140 -5.61 12.03 -1.89
N ALA A 141 -4.67 12.76 -2.50
CA ALA A 141 -4.96 13.91 -3.34
C ALA A 141 -5.82 13.52 -4.55
N ILE A 142 -5.54 12.38 -5.20
CA ILE A 142 -6.37 11.84 -6.30
C ILE A 142 -7.79 11.53 -5.83
N GLU A 143 -7.93 10.87 -4.69
CA GLU A 143 -9.26 10.55 -4.14
C GLU A 143 -10.07 11.81 -3.79
N ASN A 144 -9.38 12.87 -3.37
CA ASN A 144 -9.96 14.19 -3.12
C ASN A 144 -10.12 15.04 -4.41
N LYS A 145 -9.73 14.50 -5.59
CA LYS A 145 -9.75 15.18 -6.90
C LYS A 145 -8.82 16.39 -6.98
N ASP A 146 -7.83 16.48 -6.11
CA ASP A 146 -6.76 17.47 -6.19
C ASP A 146 -5.60 16.93 -7.05
N TYR A 147 -5.85 16.92 -8.36
CA TYR A 147 -4.91 16.36 -9.32
C TYR A 147 -3.63 17.17 -9.46
N VAL A 148 -3.70 18.47 -9.19
CA VAL A 148 -2.52 19.37 -9.23
C VAL A 148 -1.56 19.04 -8.08
N LEU A 149 -2.10 18.84 -6.88
CA LEU A 149 -1.32 18.39 -5.74
C LEU A 149 -0.73 17.00 -5.99
N ALA A 150 -1.51 16.07 -6.53
CA ALA A 150 -1.03 14.72 -6.86
C ALA A 150 0.14 14.74 -7.84
N ASP A 151 0.05 15.54 -8.93
CA ASP A 151 1.14 15.74 -9.90
C ASP A 151 2.42 16.23 -9.19
N SER A 152 2.30 17.26 -8.36
CA SER A 152 3.44 17.83 -7.65
C SER A 152 4.10 16.83 -6.69
N LEU A 153 3.29 15.97 -6.03
CA LEU A 153 3.80 14.96 -5.10
C LEU A 153 4.51 13.81 -5.83
N TYR A 154 3.97 13.33 -6.96
CA TYR A 154 4.65 12.34 -7.78
C TYR A 154 5.98 12.88 -8.34
N LYS A 155 5.99 14.13 -8.85
CA LYS A 155 7.22 14.78 -9.31
C LYS A 155 8.29 14.81 -8.23
N ARG A 156 7.91 15.14 -7.00
CA ARG A 156 8.84 15.11 -5.87
C ARG A 156 9.42 13.73 -5.60
N VAL A 157 8.66 12.64 -5.85
CA VAL A 157 9.19 11.29 -5.68
C VAL A 157 10.24 10.98 -6.73
N TYR A 158 9.90 11.02 -8.03
CA TYR A 158 10.84 10.56 -9.06
C TYR A 158 11.98 11.54 -9.35
N GLN A 159 11.84 12.84 -9.02
CA GLN A 159 12.93 13.81 -9.16
C GLN A 159 13.80 13.91 -7.90
N GLY A 160 13.21 13.82 -6.72
CA GLY A 160 13.91 13.97 -5.44
C GLY A 160 14.47 12.68 -4.86
N TYR A 161 13.95 11.53 -5.27
CA TYR A 161 14.31 10.20 -4.76
C TYR A 161 14.48 9.21 -5.91
N ALA A 162 15.22 9.61 -6.96
CA ALA A 162 15.39 8.83 -8.19
C ALA A 162 16.01 7.45 -7.96
N ASP A 163 16.80 7.27 -6.91
CA ASP A 163 17.40 5.98 -6.53
C ASP A 163 16.41 5.05 -5.80
N SER A 164 15.24 5.55 -5.43
CA SER A 164 14.20 4.73 -4.81
C SER A 164 13.52 3.85 -5.85
N TYR A 165 13.35 2.56 -5.56
CA TYR A 165 12.66 1.63 -6.48
C TYR A 165 11.21 2.02 -6.78
N ILE A 166 10.57 2.90 -5.99
CA ILE A 166 9.23 3.42 -6.27
C ILE A 166 9.22 4.66 -7.16
N ALA A 167 10.40 5.17 -7.57
CA ALA A 167 10.49 6.33 -8.47
C ALA A 167 9.84 6.04 -9.82
N ASP A 168 10.08 4.86 -10.40
CA ASP A 168 9.47 4.44 -11.66
C ASP A 168 7.95 4.29 -11.53
N ASP A 169 7.46 3.77 -10.40
CA ASP A 169 6.02 3.66 -10.14
C ASP A 169 5.37 5.06 -10.00
N ALA A 170 6.06 6.00 -9.36
CA ALA A 170 5.61 7.38 -9.27
C ALA A 170 5.56 8.06 -10.64
N LEU A 171 6.57 7.86 -11.48
CA LEU A 171 6.62 8.38 -12.83
C LEU A 171 5.47 7.85 -13.69
N LEU A 172 5.27 6.53 -13.69
CA LEU A 172 4.16 5.89 -14.39
C LEU A 172 2.78 6.40 -13.93
N LYS A 173 2.58 6.51 -12.62
CA LYS A 173 1.32 7.02 -12.05
C LYS A 173 1.11 8.48 -12.41
N ASN A 174 2.18 9.27 -12.46
CA ASN A 174 2.10 10.66 -12.89
C ASN A 174 1.72 10.79 -14.36
N ALA A 175 2.33 9.99 -15.25
CA ALA A 175 1.98 9.98 -16.66
C ALA A 175 0.48 9.67 -16.87
N VAL A 176 -0.05 8.64 -16.16
CA VAL A 176 -1.47 8.31 -16.19
C VAL A 176 -2.35 9.44 -15.66
N LEU A 177 -1.91 10.14 -14.60
CA LEU A 177 -2.62 11.28 -14.03
C LEU A 177 -2.69 12.46 -15.02
N LEU A 178 -1.56 12.80 -15.64
CA LEU A 178 -1.46 13.87 -16.64
C LEU A 178 -2.37 13.61 -17.83
N GLU A 179 -2.37 12.38 -18.37
CA GLU A 179 -3.20 12.00 -19.50
C GLU A 179 -4.69 12.02 -19.17
N LYS A 180 -5.09 11.38 -18.05
CA LYS A 180 -6.51 11.11 -17.77
C LYS A 180 -7.25 12.26 -17.10
N TYR A 181 -6.57 13.06 -16.30
CA TYR A 181 -7.23 14.04 -15.42
C TYR A 181 -6.80 15.48 -15.64
N LEU A 182 -5.61 15.71 -16.21
CA LEU A 182 -5.09 17.06 -16.45
C LEU A 182 -5.05 17.44 -17.94
N ASP A 183 -5.38 16.51 -18.84
CA ASP A 183 -5.36 16.68 -20.32
C ASP A 183 -4.01 17.17 -20.86
N LYS A 184 -2.92 16.72 -20.22
CA LYS A 184 -1.53 17.11 -20.53
C LYS A 184 -0.78 15.95 -21.19
N LYS A 185 -1.25 15.55 -22.39
CA LYS A 185 -0.71 14.38 -23.10
C LYS A 185 0.76 14.52 -23.48
N ASP A 186 1.19 15.72 -23.86
CA ASP A 186 2.59 15.95 -24.25
C ASP A 186 3.53 15.76 -23.03
N GLU A 187 3.16 16.33 -21.87
CA GLU A 187 3.91 16.11 -20.62
C GLU A 187 3.90 14.63 -20.19
N ALA A 188 2.78 13.91 -20.42
CA ALA A 188 2.67 12.50 -20.09
C ALA A 188 3.57 11.61 -20.96
N MET A 189 3.85 12.01 -22.22
CA MET A 189 4.76 11.28 -23.12
C MET A 189 6.24 11.53 -22.83
N GLU A 190 6.56 12.61 -22.12
CA GLU A 190 7.93 12.93 -21.70
C GLU A 190 8.33 12.25 -20.38
N CYS A 191 7.35 11.68 -19.67
CA CYS A 191 7.57 10.89 -18.47
C CYS A 191 8.07 9.47 -18.81
#